data_6210176d21c48aa5a180a124ebf44075
#
_entry.id   6210176d21c48aa5a180a124ebf44075
#
_cell.length_a   1.000
_cell.length_b   1.000
_cell.length_c   1.000
_cell.angle_alpha   90.00
_cell.angle_beta   90.00
_cell.angle_gamma   90.00
#
_symmetry.space_group_name_H-M   'P 1'
#
loop_
_entity.id
_entity.type
_entity.pdbx_description
1 polymer ?
#
loop_
_entity_poly.entity_id
_entity_poly.type
_entity_poly.pdbx_seq_one_letter_code
_entity_poly.pdbx_strand_id
1 'polypeptide(L)'
;MQTHLEFAIHPFSLARSPMALQTLNPRHVLPLPLPRRRAPRPRVLHRPPPPRRRLEGAARPRAVAVAVNEARRRWPPAEGGGEEGKETDLATLGNLCVDVVLSVPQLPPAPREEREAYMERLAASPPDQKFWEAGGNCNLAFAAARLGLRCSTLGHVGEEIYGKFLLDVLEEEGISVVGMLDNSDSSACQNAYETLLCWVLVDPFQRHGFCSRADFSDEPAFSWIRKLPAETKTAIHHSKILFCNGYAFDELFPDVISSAIDCAIDAGTAVFFDPGPRGKSLLHGTLDEQRALEHSLRLSDVLLLTSDEAESLTNIRNPIQAGQELLKRGIRTKWVVIKMGSKGSIMVTKSAVSSAPSFKIDVVDTVGCGDSFTAAIAFGFLHNLPAVSTLTLANAVGAATATGCGAGRNVAHLDKVLQLLRESNINEDDTPWSELIEASSFCSEVSVLSKTAVNSFSDRLVHVPTCNVVSNLLSMLEAVSERSTVQA
;
A
#
# COMPACT_ATOMS: atom_id res chain seq x y z
N MET A 1 32.77 25.11 -26.07
CA MET A 1 32.33 26.17 -25.16
C MET A 1 31.61 25.49 -24.02
N GLN A 2 32.33 25.23 -22.95
CA GLN A 2 31.81 24.62 -21.72
C GLN A 2 31.11 25.70 -20.90
N THR A 3 29.91 25.44 -20.45
CA THR A 3 29.27 26.21 -19.38
C THR A 3 28.86 25.27 -18.28
N HIS A 4 29.64 25.31 -17.21
CA HIS A 4 29.30 24.70 -15.90
C HIS A 4 28.11 25.42 -15.30
N LEU A 5 27.13 24.65 -14.83
CA LEU A 5 26.10 25.09 -13.88
C LEU A 5 26.32 24.34 -12.57
N GLU A 6 26.91 25.07 -11.62
CA GLU A 6 27.05 24.66 -10.21
C GLU A 6 25.68 24.76 -9.53
N PHE A 7 25.24 23.67 -8.96
CA PHE A 7 24.14 23.67 -7.98
C PHE A 7 24.70 23.80 -6.57
N ALA A 8 24.44 24.95 -5.96
CA ALA A 8 24.82 25.25 -4.59
C ALA A 8 23.93 24.44 -3.62
N ILE A 9 24.55 23.52 -2.87
CA ILE A 9 23.96 22.83 -1.73
C ILE A 9 24.28 23.67 -0.50
N HIS A 10 23.27 24.24 0.15
CA HIS A 10 23.40 24.86 1.46
C HIS A 10 23.50 23.81 2.56
N PRO A 11 24.51 23.81 3.41
CA PRO A 11 24.62 22.96 4.56
C PRO A 11 23.87 23.56 5.76
N PHE A 12 22.92 22.82 6.31
CA PHE A 12 22.38 23.11 7.65
C PHE A 12 23.44 22.82 8.71
N SER A 13 23.84 23.90 9.41
CA SER A 13 24.71 23.86 10.57
C SER A 13 23.97 23.27 11.78
N LEU A 14 24.42 22.12 12.26
CA LEU A 14 24.08 21.59 13.59
C LEU A 14 25.30 21.79 14.50
N ALA A 15 25.10 22.61 15.51
CA ALA A 15 26.06 22.87 16.57
C ALA A 15 26.45 21.57 17.30
N ARG A 16 27.76 21.31 17.37
CA ARG A 16 28.35 20.23 18.15
C ARG A 16 28.57 20.70 19.59
N SER A 17 28.06 19.92 20.56
CA SER A 17 28.62 19.88 21.91
C SER A 17 29.38 18.57 22.09
N PRO A 18 30.57 18.59 22.67
CA PRO A 18 31.39 17.41 22.84
C PRO A 18 31.02 16.68 24.15
N MET A 19 30.59 15.42 24.05
CA MET A 19 30.58 14.52 25.21
C MET A 19 31.66 13.46 25.05
N ALA A 20 32.43 13.33 26.12
CA ALA A 20 33.63 12.53 26.27
C ALA A 20 33.37 11.03 26.08
N LEU A 21 34.31 10.38 25.37
CA LEU A 21 34.48 8.94 25.34
C LEU A 21 34.90 8.44 26.73
N GLN A 22 34.07 7.63 27.37
CA GLN A 22 34.50 6.72 28.43
C GLN A 22 34.55 5.30 27.87
N THR A 23 35.74 4.78 27.83
CA THR A 23 36.06 3.37 27.57
C THR A 23 35.56 2.51 28.73
N LEU A 24 34.66 1.57 28.46
CA LEU A 24 34.29 0.52 29.43
C LEU A 24 34.91 -0.82 29.02
N ASN A 25 35.67 -1.35 29.95
CA ASN A 25 36.40 -2.60 29.96
C ASN A 25 35.43 -3.81 30.08
N PRO A 26 35.66 -4.93 29.38
CA PRO A 26 34.79 -6.10 29.48
C PRO A 26 35.25 -7.05 30.58
N ARG A 27 34.47 -7.20 31.62
CA ARG A 27 34.43 -8.39 32.52
C ARG A 27 33.43 -8.14 33.63
N HIS A 28 32.24 -8.80 33.54
CA HIS A 28 31.57 -9.46 34.68
C HIS A 28 30.22 -10.02 34.16
N VAL A 29 30.25 -11.34 33.97
CA VAL A 29 29.06 -12.15 33.80
C VAL A 29 28.49 -12.40 35.18
N LEU A 30 27.25 -11.97 35.42
CA LEU A 30 26.48 -12.37 36.59
C LEU A 30 25.32 -13.28 36.14
N PRO A 31 25.02 -14.36 36.93
CA PRO A 31 24.04 -15.35 36.53
C PRO A 31 22.60 -14.89 36.79
N LEU A 32 21.72 -15.32 35.88
CA LEU A 32 20.26 -15.09 35.91
C LEU A 32 19.62 -15.82 37.12
N PRO A 33 18.64 -15.23 37.82
CA PRO A 33 17.91 -15.90 38.90
C PRO A 33 16.80 -16.82 38.35
N LEU A 34 16.69 -18.01 38.93
CA LEU A 34 15.68 -19.03 38.70
C LEU A 34 14.25 -18.56 39.07
N PRO A 35 13.21 -19.05 38.41
CA PRO A 35 11.84 -18.62 38.67
C PRO A 35 11.28 -19.14 39.98
N ARG A 36 10.77 -18.24 40.82
CA ARG A 36 10.09 -18.58 42.08
C ARG A 36 8.71 -19.20 41.80
N ARG A 37 8.44 -20.37 42.40
CA ARG A 37 7.13 -21.03 42.43
C ARG A 37 6.10 -20.13 43.12
N ARG A 38 4.97 -19.89 42.47
CA ARG A 38 3.80 -19.21 43.05
C ARG A 38 3.01 -20.17 43.95
N ALA A 39 2.65 -19.70 45.13
CA ALA A 39 1.72 -20.35 46.04
C ALA A 39 0.27 -20.24 45.57
N PRO A 40 -0.62 -21.19 45.94
CA PRO A 40 -1.99 -21.21 45.48
C PRO A 40 -2.86 -20.12 46.14
N ARG A 41 -3.70 -19.46 45.38
CA ARG A 41 -4.67 -18.47 45.86
C ARG A 41 -5.93 -19.16 46.43
N PRO A 42 -6.55 -18.59 47.48
CA PRO A 42 -7.79 -19.15 48.05
C PRO A 42 -9.00 -18.94 47.16
N ARG A 43 -9.91 -19.93 47.16
CA ARG A 43 -11.19 -19.92 46.48
C ARG A 43 -12.13 -18.84 47.05
N VAL A 44 -12.64 -17.97 46.19
CA VAL A 44 -13.72 -17.05 46.52
C VAL A 44 -15.07 -17.71 46.21
N LEU A 45 -15.93 -17.79 47.21
CA LEU A 45 -17.30 -18.27 47.12
C LEU A 45 -18.19 -17.26 46.41
N HIS A 46 -18.84 -17.67 45.33
CA HIS A 46 -19.84 -16.87 44.61
C HIS A 46 -21.13 -16.76 45.43
N ARG A 47 -21.56 -15.51 45.65
CA ARG A 47 -22.95 -15.19 46.08
C ARG A 47 -23.81 -14.97 44.85
N PRO A 48 -25.08 -15.40 44.84
CA PRO A 48 -26.01 -15.19 43.73
C PRO A 48 -26.48 -13.71 43.69
N PRO A 49 -26.80 -13.18 42.49
CA PRO A 49 -27.29 -11.81 42.32
C PRO A 49 -28.77 -11.65 42.76
N PRO A 50 -29.21 -10.47 43.19
CA PRO A 50 -30.58 -10.19 43.57
C PRO A 50 -31.49 -10.02 42.34
N PRO A 51 -32.84 -10.17 42.50
CA PRO A 51 -33.81 -10.17 41.40
C PRO A 51 -33.99 -8.78 40.77
N ARG A 52 -34.09 -8.77 39.44
CA ARG A 52 -34.34 -7.55 38.64
C ARG A 52 -35.79 -7.06 38.84
N ARG A 53 -35.91 -5.81 39.30
CA ARG A 53 -37.20 -5.06 39.23
C ARG A 53 -37.43 -4.62 37.79
N ARG A 54 -38.60 -4.92 37.27
CA ARG A 54 -39.18 -4.35 36.05
C ARG A 54 -39.47 -2.88 36.30
N LEU A 55 -38.94 -2.00 35.49
CA LEU A 55 -39.40 -0.62 35.33
C LEU A 55 -40.07 -0.52 33.97
N GLU A 56 -41.34 -0.28 33.99
CA GLU A 56 -42.17 0.10 32.84
C GLU A 56 -42.00 1.56 32.53
N GLY A 57 -41.93 1.88 31.24
CA GLY A 57 -42.33 3.17 30.70
C GLY A 57 -41.28 4.26 30.61
N ALA A 58 -40.52 4.32 29.52
CA ALA A 58 -40.03 5.58 28.99
C ALA A 58 -40.07 5.56 27.47
N ALA A 59 -40.70 6.58 26.91
CA ALA A 59 -40.97 6.77 25.49
C ALA A 59 -39.65 6.85 24.67
N ARG A 60 -39.63 6.14 23.56
CA ARG A 60 -38.54 6.19 22.55
C ARG A 60 -38.61 7.56 21.82
N PRO A 61 -37.50 8.27 21.65
CA PRO A 61 -37.45 9.39 20.72
C PRO A 61 -37.37 8.83 19.27
N ARG A 62 -38.29 9.30 18.47
CA ARG A 62 -38.53 8.96 17.06
C ARG A 62 -37.69 9.82 16.12
N ALA A 63 -36.39 9.95 16.33
CA ALA A 63 -35.57 10.87 15.55
C ALA A 63 -34.26 10.27 14.98
N VAL A 64 -33.98 8.96 15.12
CA VAL A 64 -32.72 8.37 14.63
C VAL A 64 -32.91 7.45 13.41
N ALA A 65 -34.16 7.17 13.03
CA ALA A 65 -34.45 6.24 11.93
C ALA A 65 -34.41 6.87 10.52
N VAL A 66 -34.29 8.18 10.38
CA VAL A 66 -34.32 8.87 9.06
C VAL A 66 -32.93 8.97 8.45
N ALA A 67 -31.86 9.10 9.24
CA ALA A 67 -30.50 9.26 8.73
C ALA A 67 -29.87 7.93 8.20
N VAL A 68 -30.38 6.77 8.62
CA VAL A 68 -29.83 5.46 8.17
C VAL A 68 -30.39 5.03 6.82
N ASN A 69 -31.53 5.59 6.40
CA ASN A 69 -32.17 5.23 5.12
C ASN A 69 -31.70 6.07 3.92
N GLU A 70 -31.02 7.20 4.14
CA GLU A 70 -30.44 7.99 3.05
C GLU A 70 -29.05 7.52 2.61
N ALA A 71 -28.30 6.80 3.45
CA ALA A 71 -27.02 6.18 3.09
C ALA A 71 -27.20 4.96 2.14
N ARG A 72 -28.43 4.52 1.87
CA ARG A 72 -28.77 3.53 0.85
C ARG A 72 -29.10 4.12 -0.53
N ARG A 73 -28.78 5.39 -0.77
CA ARG A 73 -28.74 5.84 -2.16
C ARG A 73 -27.56 5.16 -2.83
N ARG A 74 -27.89 4.09 -3.55
CA ARG A 74 -27.03 3.38 -4.49
C ARG A 74 -26.22 4.41 -5.27
N TRP A 75 -24.91 4.37 -5.12
CA TRP A 75 -24.02 4.80 -6.18
C TRP A 75 -24.49 4.05 -7.45
N PRO A 76 -24.75 4.76 -8.56
CA PRO A 76 -25.16 4.05 -9.77
C PRO A 76 -24.09 2.97 -10.02
N PRO A 77 -24.51 1.71 -10.31
CA PRO A 77 -23.56 0.75 -10.84
C PRO A 77 -22.88 1.43 -12.01
N ALA A 78 -21.58 1.23 -12.17
CA ALA A 78 -20.88 1.73 -13.35
C ALA A 78 -21.70 1.28 -14.55
N GLU A 79 -22.29 2.23 -15.29
CA GLU A 79 -22.93 1.96 -16.56
C GLU A 79 -21.83 1.54 -17.53
N GLY A 80 -21.59 0.25 -17.63
CA GLY A 80 -20.62 -0.37 -18.50
C GLY A 80 -20.91 -1.85 -18.53
N GLY A 81 -21.45 -2.32 -19.64
CA GLY A 81 -21.81 -3.71 -19.85
C GLY A 81 -20.65 -4.64 -19.54
N GLY A 82 -20.95 -5.77 -18.88
CA GLY A 82 -20.08 -6.93 -18.84
C GLY A 82 -19.45 -7.28 -17.50
N GLU A 83 -20.25 -7.41 -16.42
CA GLU A 83 -19.77 -8.14 -15.23
C GLU A 83 -19.83 -9.67 -15.41
N GLU A 84 -20.49 -10.16 -16.47
CA GLU A 84 -20.50 -11.58 -16.80
C GLU A 84 -19.17 -11.98 -17.45
N GLY A 85 -18.27 -12.58 -16.66
CA GLY A 85 -17.02 -13.17 -17.14
C GLY A 85 -15.72 -12.69 -16.47
N LYS A 86 -15.76 -11.73 -15.53
CA LYS A 86 -14.54 -11.29 -14.84
C LYS A 86 -14.27 -12.15 -13.60
N GLU A 87 -13.34 -13.10 -13.76
CA GLU A 87 -13.01 -14.09 -12.72
C GLU A 87 -11.99 -13.58 -11.72
N THR A 88 -11.11 -12.65 -12.11
CA THR A 88 -10.07 -12.05 -11.27
C THR A 88 -10.55 -10.72 -10.69
N ASP A 89 -10.39 -10.54 -9.38
CA ASP A 89 -10.76 -9.29 -8.73
C ASP A 89 -9.69 -8.22 -8.91
N LEU A 90 -8.40 -8.61 -8.82
CA LEU A 90 -7.27 -7.71 -8.92
C LEU A 90 -6.13 -8.36 -9.71
N ALA A 91 -5.72 -7.72 -10.80
CA ALA A 91 -4.48 -8.03 -11.52
C ALA A 91 -3.42 -6.95 -11.25
N THR A 92 -2.15 -7.33 -11.13
CA THR A 92 -1.02 -6.39 -11.04
C THR A 92 -0.16 -6.46 -12.30
N LEU A 93 0.35 -5.33 -12.78
CA LEU A 93 1.22 -5.26 -13.95
C LEU A 93 2.67 -5.02 -13.55
N GLY A 94 3.56 -5.95 -13.92
CA GLY A 94 5.00 -5.86 -13.68
C GLY A 94 5.37 -5.88 -12.20
N ASN A 95 6.61 -5.47 -11.93
CA ASN A 95 7.19 -5.35 -10.60
C ASN A 95 7.06 -6.63 -9.76
N LEU A 96 7.41 -7.77 -10.39
CA LEU A 96 7.56 -9.07 -9.73
C LEU A 96 9.04 -9.32 -9.49
N CYS A 97 9.44 -9.41 -8.24
CA CYS A 97 10.84 -9.65 -7.88
C CYS A 97 10.96 -10.52 -6.63
N VAL A 98 12.15 -11.05 -6.44
CA VAL A 98 12.54 -11.59 -5.14
C VAL A 98 13.29 -10.52 -4.38
N ASP A 99 12.76 -10.15 -3.23
CA ASP A 99 13.42 -9.25 -2.29
C ASP A 99 14.43 -10.04 -1.47
N VAL A 100 15.69 -9.60 -1.50
CA VAL A 100 16.75 -10.12 -0.63
C VAL A 100 16.93 -9.15 0.53
N VAL A 101 16.37 -9.50 1.69
CA VAL A 101 16.32 -8.62 2.87
C VAL A 101 17.55 -8.83 3.74
N LEU A 102 18.43 -7.84 3.81
CA LEU A 102 19.67 -7.90 4.58
C LEU A 102 19.86 -6.73 5.52
N SER A 103 20.28 -7.04 6.75
CA SER A 103 20.82 -6.02 7.67
C SER A 103 22.25 -5.69 7.27
N VAL A 104 22.53 -4.40 7.04
CA VAL A 104 23.84 -3.89 6.64
C VAL A 104 24.32 -2.83 7.61
N PRO A 105 25.64 -2.69 7.84
CA PRO A 105 26.16 -1.66 8.74
C PRO A 105 25.95 -0.24 8.21
N GLN A 106 25.84 -0.08 6.89
CA GLN A 106 25.66 1.18 6.21
C GLN A 106 24.94 0.95 4.88
N LEU A 107 24.01 1.85 4.54
CA LEU A 107 23.33 1.83 3.24
C LEU A 107 24.30 2.09 2.09
N PRO A 108 23.99 1.64 0.85
CA PRO A 108 24.81 1.90 -0.31
C PRO A 108 25.05 3.40 -0.53
N PRO A 109 26.22 3.80 -1.03
CA PRO A 109 26.50 5.18 -1.38
C PRO A 109 25.56 5.70 -2.48
N ALA A 110 25.35 7.01 -2.53
CA ALA A 110 24.50 7.64 -3.54
C ALA A 110 25.13 7.67 -4.96
N PRO A 111 26.47 7.89 -5.15
CA PRO A 111 27.07 7.89 -6.47
C PRO A 111 26.90 6.51 -7.16
N ARG A 112 26.47 6.54 -8.45
CA ARG A 112 26.13 5.31 -9.22
C ARG A 112 27.26 4.29 -9.23
N GLU A 113 28.49 4.69 -9.56
CA GLU A 113 29.66 3.80 -9.64
C GLU A 113 30.00 3.11 -8.30
N GLU A 114 29.96 3.90 -7.21
CA GLU A 114 30.24 3.38 -5.87
C GLU A 114 29.10 2.42 -5.41
N ARG A 115 27.87 2.75 -5.77
CA ARG A 115 26.68 1.95 -5.49
C ARG A 115 26.73 0.63 -6.26
N GLU A 116 27.10 0.64 -7.52
CA GLU A 116 27.29 -0.54 -8.37
C GLU A 116 28.36 -1.46 -7.78
N ALA A 117 29.56 -0.93 -7.46
CA ALA A 117 30.62 -1.69 -6.82
C ALA A 117 30.23 -2.24 -5.43
N TYR A 118 29.35 -1.54 -4.70
CA TYR A 118 28.78 -2.04 -3.45
C TYR A 118 27.88 -3.27 -3.70
N MET A 119 27.01 -3.19 -4.71
CA MET A 119 26.09 -4.26 -5.09
C MET A 119 26.83 -5.50 -5.63
N GLU A 120 27.87 -5.31 -6.45
CA GLU A 120 28.71 -6.42 -6.92
C GLU A 120 29.33 -7.22 -5.76
N ARG A 121 29.79 -6.52 -4.71
CA ARG A 121 30.31 -7.19 -3.51
C ARG A 121 29.25 -7.99 -2.76
N LEU A 122 28.01 -7.50 -2.67
CA LEU A 122 26.90 -8.24 -2.06
C LEU A 122 26.52 -9.44 -2.91
N ALA A 123 26.42 -9.29 -4.23
CA ALA A 123 26.05 -10.34 -5.17
C ALA A 123 27.10 -11.45 -5.30
N ALA A 124 28.38 -11.15 -4.98
CA ALA A 124 29.46 -12.13 -5.01
C ALA A 124 29.27 -13.32 -4.04
N SER A 125 28.41 -13.15 -3.02
CA SER A 125 28.03 -14.21 -2.09
C SER A 125 26.52 -14.29 -2.05
N PRO A 126 25.88 -15.15 -2.84
CA PRO A 126 24.44 -15.31 -2.85
C PRO A 126 23.92 -15.56 -1.42
N PRO A 127 22.92 -14.79 -0.98
CA PRO A 127 22.36 -14.94 0.36
C PRO A 127 21.56 -16.24 0.49
N ASP A 128 21.51 -16.79 1.71
CA ASP A 128 20.64 -17.92 2.02
C ASP A 128 19.18 -17.62 1.66
N GLN A 129 18.45 -18.63 1.24
CA GLN A 129 17.02 -18.57 0.92
C GLN A 129 16.17 -18.01 2.08
N LYS A 130 16.61 -18.14 3.32
CA LYS A 130 15.93 -17.56 4.49
C LYS A 130 15.80 -16.03 4.45
N PHE A 131 16.57 -15.36 3.60
CA PHE A 131 16.52 -13.91 3.40
C PHE A 131 15.69 -13.51 2.17
N TRP A 132 15.09 -14.50 1.46
CA TRP A 132 14.29 -14.23 0.27
C TRP A 132 12.83 -14.03 0.65
N GLU A 133 12.25 -12.98 0.11
CA GLU A 133 10.82 -12.69 0.18
C GLU A 133 10.29 -12.38 -1.22
N ALA A 134 8.99 -12.60 -1.43
CA ALA A 134 8.35 -12.15 -2.63
C ALA A 134 8.14 -10.63 -2.54
N GLY A 135 8.69 -9.88 -3.49
CA GLY A 135 8.74 -8.43 -3.46
C GLY A 135 7.90 -7.74 -4.53
N GLY A 136 8.00 -6.42 -4.54
CA GLY A 136 7.28 -5.59 -5.49
C GLY A 136 5.76 -5.76 -5.37
N ASN A 137 5.08 -5.96 -6.48
CA ASN A 137 3.61 -6.10 -6.52
C ASN A 137 3.09 -7.37 -5.82
N CYS A 138 3.97 -8.33 -5.46
CA CYS A 138 3.56 -9.46 -4.63
C CYS A 138 3.04 -9.01 -3.26
N ASN A 139 3.59 -7.94 -2.68
CA ASN A 139 3.11 -7.39 -1.41
C ASN A 139 1.64 -7.01 -1.46
N LEU A 140 1.24 -6.33 -2.54
CA LEU A 140 -0.14 -5.96 -2.78
C LEU A 140 -1.02 -7.19 -3.01
N ALA A 141 -0.54 -8.13 -3.83
CA ALA A 141 -1.27 -9.35 -4.15
C ALA A 141 -1.52 -10.22 -2.89
N PHE A 142 -0.51 -10.39 -2.02
CA PHE A 142 -0.65 -11.08 -0.73
C PHE A 142 -1.71 -10.41 0.16
N ALA A 143 -1.59 -9.10 0.35
CA ALA A 143 -2.53 -8.37 1.18
C ALA A 143 -3.97 -8.47 0.64
N ALA A 144 -4.13 -8.40 -0.69
CA ALA A 144 -5.42 -8.51 -1.35
C ALA A 144 -6.01 -9.94 -1.24
N ALA A 145 -5.19 -10.98 -1.47
CA ALA A 145 -5.61 -12.37 -1.32
C ALA A 145 -6.04 -12.69 0.12
N ARG A 146 -5.31 -12.19 1.12
CA ARG A 146 -5.64 -12.33 2.54
C ARG A 146 -6.89 -11.56 2.97
N LEU A 147 -7.28 -10.54 2.19
CA LEU A 147 -8.59 -9.89 2.30
C LEU A 147 -9.70 -10.64 1.53
N GLY A 148 -9.38 -11.76 0.89
CA GLY A 148 -10.34 -12.62 0.17
C GLY A 148 -10.57 -12.22 -1.29
N LEU A 149 -9.72 -11.40 -1.90
CA LEU A 149 -9.78 -11.09 -3.32
C LEU A 149 -9.05 -12.17 -4.14
N ARG A 150 -9.58 -12.50 -5.31
CA ARG A 150 -8.90 -13.36 -6.29
C ARG A 150 -7.88 -12.52 -7.05
N CYS A 151 -6.60 -12.87 -6.89
CA CYS A 151 -5.50 -12.09 -7.40
C CYS A 151 -4.74 -12.80 -8.53
N SER A 152 -4.23 -12.02 -9.48
CA SER A 152 -3.32 -12.46 -10.52
C SER A 152 -2.18 -11.46 -10.68
N THR A 153 -0.96 -11.95 -10.89
CA THR A 153 0.19 -11.12 -11.21
C THR A 153 0.58 -11.30 -12.66
N LEU A 154 0.75 -10.18 -13.39
CA LEU A 154 1.11 -10.14 -14.80
C LEU A 154 2.55 -9.64 -14.90
N GLY A 155 3.51 -10.53 -15.10
CA GLY A 155 4.92 -10.13 -15.08
C GLY A 155 5.84 -11.25 -15.54
N HIS A 156 7.13 -10.97 -15.56
CA HIS A 156 8.15 -11.96 -15.90
C HIS A 156 8.70 -12.65 -14.64
N VAL A 157 8.75 -13.97 -14.71
CA VAL A 157 9.40 -14.83 -13.72
C VAL A 157 10.27 -15.84 -14.49
N GLY A 158 11.54 -15.95 -14.11
CA GLY A 158 12.50 -16.88 -14.74
C GLY A 158 12.33 -18.32 -14.26
N GLU A 159 13.06 -19.23 -14.91
CA GLU A 159 13.04 -20.68 -14.57
C GLU A 159 14.09 -21.06 -13.51
N GLU A 160 14.91 -20.11 -13.08
CA GLU A 160 15.96 -20.32 -12.09
C GLU A 160 15.41 -20.43 -10.66
N ILE A 161 16.30 -20.64 -9.68
CA ILE A 161 15.92 -20.89 -8.28
C ILE A 161 15.08 -19.77 -7.64
N TYR A 162 15.31 -18.52 -8.04
CA TYR A 162 14.55 -17.39 -7.52
C TYR A 162 13.13 -17.34 -8.11
N GLY A 163 13.01 -17.62 -9.41
CA GLY A 163 11.71 -17.71 -10.07
C GLY A 163 10.88 -18.86 -9.53
N LYS A 164 11.48 -20.02 -9.32
CA LYS A 164 10.79 -21.15 -8.68
C LYS A 164 10.30 -20.79 -7.27
N PHE A 165 11.16 -20.19 -6.45
CA PHE A 165 10.77 -19.72 -5.12
C PHE A 165 9.58 -18.76 -5.18
N LEU A 166 9.62 -17.80 -6.11
CA LEU A 166 8.56 -16.80 -6.26
C LEU A 166 7.23 -17.44 -6.65
N LEU A 167 7.26 -18.36 -7.61
CA LEU A 167 6.07 -19.11 -8.06
C LEU A 167 5.49 -19.96 -6.93
N ASP A 168 6.33 -20.71 -6.20
CA ASP A 168 5.90 -21.56 -5.09
C ASP A 168 5.18 -20.71 -4.01
N VAL A 169 5.75 -19.56 -3.65
CA VAL A 169 5.17 -18.68 -2.62
C VAL A 169 3.86 -18.03 -3.07
N LEU A 170 3.74 -17.66 -4.35
CA LEU A 170 2.49 -17.11 -4.90
C LEU A 170 1.39 -18.17 -4.98
N GLU A 171 1.73 -19.40 -5.36
CA GLU A 171 0.80 -20.55 -5.38
C GLU A 171 0.28 -20.88 -3.98
N GLU A 172 1.13 -20.86 -2.96
CA GLU A 172 0.74 -21.07 -1.55
C GLU A 172 -0.32 -20.07 -1.07
N GLU A 173 -0.31 -18.83 -1.59
CA GLU A 173 -1.31 -17.79 -1.28
C GLU A 173 -2.49 -17.77 -2.27
N GLY A 174 -2.55 -18.74 -3.20
CA GLY A 174 -3.61 -18.83 -4.19
C GLY A 174 -3.60 -17.73 -5.25
N ILE A 175 -2.42 -17.14 -5.52
CA ILE A 175 -2.23 -16.06 -6.48
C ILE A 175 -1.75 -16.64 -7.80
N SER A 176 -2.49 -16.42 -8.88
CA SER A 176 -2.10 -16.86 -10.21
C SER A 176 -1.04 -15.95 -10.83
N VAL A 177 -0.17 -16.52 -11.65
CA VAL A 177 0.86 -15.78 -12.39
C VAL A 177 0.64 -15.95 -13.88
N VAL A 178 0.59 -14.83 -14.61
CA VAL A 178 0.54 -14.81 -16.08
C VAL A 178 1.85 -14.26 -16.59
N GLY A 179 2.63 -15.12 -17.22
CA GLY A 179 3.92 -14.77 -17.79
C GLY A 179 3.83 -13.77 -18.94
N MET A 180 4.77 -12.86 -19.03
CA MET A 180 4.88 -11.89 -20.11
C MET A 180 5.89 -12.36 -21.18
N LEU A 181 5.83 -13.62 -21.56
CA LEU A 181 6.65 -14.19 -22.65
C LEU A 181 5.89 -14.11 -23.97
N ASP A 182 6.54 -13.60 -25.02
CA ASP A 182 6.02 -13.74 -26.39
C ASP A 182 6.56 -15.05 -26.96
N ASN A 183 5.71 -16.07 -27.04
CA ASN A 183 6.05 -17.39 -27.56
C ASN A 183 6.44 -17.37 -29.05
N SER A 184 6.39 -16.20 -29.72
CA SER A 184 6.75 -16.08 -31.14
C SER A 184 8.26 -15.97 -31.40
N ASP A 185 9.08 -15.62 -30.41
CA ASP A 185 10.53 -15.42 -30.52
C ASP A 185 11.35 -16.48 -29.78
N SER A 186 11.21 -17.74 -30.18
CA SER A 186 11.97 -18.88 -29.62
C SER A 186 13.49 -18.86 -29.91
N SER A 187 14.04 -17.82 -30.53
CA SER A 187 15.43 -17.73 -30.94
C SER A 187 16.30 -16.70 -30.24
N ALA A 188 15.75 -15.84 -29.38
CA ALA A 188 16.49 -14.78 -28.74
C ALA A 188 16.85 -15.14 -27.28
N CYS A 189 18.10 -15.48 -27.07
CA CYS A 189 18.85 -15.42 -25.81
C CYS A 189 18.34 -16.20 -24.60
N GLN A 190 18.78 -17.43 -24.47
CA GLN A 190 18.65 -18.29 -23.26
C GLN A 190 19.23 -17.68 -21.97
N ASN A 191 19.93 -16.56 -22.00
CA ASN A 191 20.57 -15.92 -20.83
C ASN A 191 19.88 -14.65 -20.31
N ALA A 192 18.74 -14.23 -20.90
CA ALA A 192 18.09 -12.96 -20.57
C ALA A 192 16.89 -13.10 -19.63
N TYR A 193 16.51 -14.30 -19.25
CA TYR A 193 15.22 -14.58 -18.59
C TYR A 193 15.36 -14.84 -17.08
N GLU A 194 16.12 -14.02 -16.40
CA GLU A 194 16.24 -14.12 -14.94
C GLU A 194 15.14 -13.32 -14.24
N THR A 195 14.64 -13.89 -13.14
CA THR A 195 13.76 -13.18 -12.21
C THR A 195 14.46 -11.92 -11.68
N LEU A 196 13.75 -10.82 -11.55
CA LEU A 196 14.30 -9.60 -10.97
C LEU A 196 14.58 -9.81 -9.48
N LEU A 197 15.79 -9.43 -9.05
CA LEU A 197 16.17 -9.38 -7.64
C LEU A 197 16.20 -7.93 -7.19
N CYS A 198 15.59 -7.67 -6.04
CA CYS A 198 15.70 -6.40 -5.33
C CYS A 198 16.39 -6.63 -3.98
N TRP A 199 17.49 -5.96 -3.75
CA TRP A 199 18.18 -5.97 -2.47
C TRP A 199 17.54 -4.93 -1.56
N VAL A 200 16.88 -5.39 -0.50
CA VAL A 200 16.28 -4.56 0.54
C VAL A 200 17.25 -4.50 1.71
N LEU A 201 17.96 -3.40 1.82
CA LEU A 201 19.06 -3.22 2.77
C LEU A 201 18.57 -2.37 3.94
N VAL A 202 18.74 -2.88 5.16
CA VAL A 202 18.28 -2.21 6.39
C VAL A 202 19.48 -1.86 7.25
N ASP A 203 19.67 -0.58 7.57
CA ASP A 203 20.75 -0.11 8.43
C ASP A 203 20.37 -0.16 9.92
N PRO A 204 21.32 0.06 10.86
CA PRO A 204 21.03 0.03 12.31
C PRO A 204 20.04 1.10 12.78
N PHE A 205 19.74 2.10 11.95
CA PHE A 205 18.76 3.16 12.22
C PHE A 205 17.39 2.84 11.61
N GLN A 206 17.17 1.60 11.14
CA GLN A 206 15.95 1.16 10.46
C GLN A 206 15.63 1.95 9.17
N ARG A 207 16.65 2.51 8.52
CA ARG A 207 16.49 3.13 7.21
C ARG A 207 16.69 2.06 6.13
N HIS A 208 15.92 2.17 5.06
CA HIS A 208 15.94 1.22 3.96
C HIS A 208 16.71 1.77 2.75
N GLY A 209 17.43 0.88 2.08
CA GLY A 209 18.01 1.11 0.76
C GLY A 209 17.55 0.00 -0.18
N PHE A 210 17.06 0.38 -1.36
CA PHE A 210 16.63 -0.56 -2.39
C PHE A 210 17.61 -0.51 -3.55
N CYS A 211 18.01 -1.68 -4.04
CA CYS A 211 18.88 -1.80 -5.18
C CYS A 211 18.47 -2.99 -6.04
N SER A 212 18.35 -2.76 -7.35
CA SER A 212 18.14 -3.80 -8.35
C SER A 212 19.06 -3.57 -9.54
N ARG A 213 19.13 -4.52 -10.45
CA ARG A 213 19.89 -4.33 -11.70
C ARG A 213 19.32 -3.20 -12.56
N ALA A 214 18.03 -2.91 -12.44
CA ALA A 214 17.39 -1.82 -13.15
C ALA A 214 17.98 -0.44 -12.77
N ASP A 215 18.50 -0.28 -11.55
CA ASP A 215 19.15 0.97 -11.12
C ASP A 215 20.44 1.29 -11.88
N PHE A 216 21.03 0.31 -12.57
CA PHE A 216 22.31 0.42 -13.30
C PHE A 216 22.16 0.23 -14.80
N SER A 217 20.97 -0.04 -15.30
CA SER A 217 20.64 -0.17 -16.71
C SER A 217 20.08 1.14 -17.28
N ASP A 218 20.37 1.38 -18.56
CA ASP A 218 19.77 2.48 -19.32
C ASP A 218 18.52 2.01 -20.08
N GLU A 219 18.28 0.69 -20.13
CA GLU A 219 17.07 0.06 -20.69
C GLU A 219 16.28 -0.65 -19.59
N PRO A 220 14.95 -0.81 -19.76
CA PRO A 220 14.13 -1.59 -18.85
C PRO A 220 14.65 -3.02 -18.68
N ALA A 221 14.49 -3.59 -17.48
CA ALA A 221 15.02 -4.90 -17.14
C ALA A 221 14.56 -6.02 -18.11
N PHE A 222 13.36 -5.88 -18.65
CA PHE A 222 12.77 -6.83 -19.61
C PHE A 222 12.60 -6.17 -20.99
N SER A 223 13.68 -5.58 -21.51
CA SER A 223 13.70 -4.84 -22.78
C SER A 223 13.36 -5.66 -24.03
N TRP A 224 13.28 -6.99 -23.93
CA TRP A 224 12.76 -7.86 -25.00
C TRP A 224 11.23 -7.82 -25.11
N ILE A 225 10.50 -7.41 -24.05
CA ILE A 225 9.05 -7.26 -24.10
C ILE A 225 8.71 -5.94 -24.80
N ARG A 226 8.54 -6.00 -26.12
CA ARG A 226 8.27 -4.82 -26.96
C ARG A 226 6.78 -4.56 -27.17
N LYS A 227 5.93 -5.52 -26.84
CA LYS A 227 4.48 -5.45 -27.01
C LYS A 227 3.80 -6.18 -25.87
N LEU A 228 2.59 -5.75 -25.53
CA LEU A 228 1.78 -6.44 -24.57
C LEU A 228 1.37 -7.82 -25.08
N PRO A 229 1.76 -8.94 -24.43
CA PRO A 229 1.46 -10.28 -24.87
C PRO A 229 -0.04 -10.58 -24.91
N ALA A 230 -0.48 -11.52 -25.73
CA ALA A 230 -1.89 -11.87 -25.88
C ALA A 230 -2.49 -12.45 -24.59
N GLU A 231 -1.73 -13.26 -23.87
CA GLU A 231 -2.16 -13.85 -22.58
C GLU A 231 -2.35 -12.78 -21.53
N THR A 232 -1.43 -11.79 -21.47
CA THR A 232 -1.57 -10.62 -20.58
C THR A 232 -2.82 -9.81 -20.91
N LYS A 233 -3.11 -9.56 -22.19
CA LYS A 233 -4.34 -8.88 -22.61
C LYS A 233 -5.59 -9.64 -22.14
N THR A 234 -5.60 -10.95 -22.33
CA THR A 234 -6.70 -11.82 -21.90
C THR A 234 -6.89 -11.74 -20.38
N ALA A 235 -5.82 -11.79 -19.61
CA ALA A 235 -5.88 -11.68 -18.16
C ALA A 235 -6.41 -10.30 -17.71
N ILE A 236 -6.01 -9.21 -18.37
CA ILE A 236 -6.55 -7.87 -18.11
C ILE A 236 -8.05 -7.83 -18.39
N HIS A 237 -8.51 -8.40 -19.52
CA HIS A 237 -9.93 -8.45 -19.86
C HIS A 237 -10.78 -9.19 -18.83
N HIS A 238 -10.24 -10.23 -18.20
CA HIS A 238 -10.91 -11.02 -17.16
C HIS A 238 -10.74 -10.47 -15.75
N SER A 239 -10.12 -9.30 -15.59
CA SER A 239 -9.88 -8.67 -14.30
C SER A 239 -10.84 -7.50 -14.05
N LYS A 240 -11.23 -7.28 -12.79
CA LYS A 240 -12.05 -6.12 -12.39
C LYS A 240 -11.20 -4.88 -12.18
N ILE A 241 -9.98 -5.05 -11.63
CA ILE A 241 -9.00 -3.99 -11.41
C ILE A 241 -7.68 -4.41 -12.02
N LEU A 242 -7.02 -3.49 -12.72
CA LEU A 242 -5.61 -3.54 -13.09
C LEU A 242 -4.85 -2.53 -12.24
N PHE A 243 -3.90 -3.00 -11.44
CA PHE A 243 -2.97 -2.15 -10.70
C PHE A 243 -1.64 -2.05 -11.44
N CYS A 244 -1.12 -0.84 -11.55
CA CYS A 244 0.20 -0.55 -12.07
C CYS A 244 0.89 0.46 -11.14
N ASN A 245 2.21 0.38 -11.01
CA ASN A 245 3.00 1.35 -10.24
C ASN A 245 4.16 1.91 -11.05
N GLY A 246 4.82 2.93 -10.52
CA GLY A 246 5.95 3.58 -11.17
C GLY A 246 7.16 2.66 -11.40
N TYR A 247 7.31 1.60 -10.61
CA TYR A 247 8.41 0.63 -10.80
C TYR A 247 8.24 -0.26 -12.04
N ALA A 248 7.02 -0.34 -12.60
CA ALA A 248 6.83 -1.04 -13.87
C ALA A 248 7.67 -0.43 -15.01
N PHE A 249 8.02 0.87 -14.92
CA PHE A 249 8.90 1.57 -15.89
C PHE A 249 10.36 1.12 -15.79
N ASP A 250 10.78 0.52 -14.68
CA ASP A 250 12.11 -0.09 -14.55
C ASP A 250 12.19 -1.44 -15.30
N GLU A 251 11.05 -2.04 -15.61
CA GLU A 251 10.95 -3.37 -16.20
C GLU A 251 10.47 -3.37 -17.65
N LEU A 252 9.53 -2.50 -17.97
CA LEU A 252 8.81 -2.47 -19.24
C LEU A 252 8.97 -1.12 -19.94
N PHE A 253 8.94 -1.15 -21.27
CA PHE A 253 8.89 0.09 -22.03
C PHE A 253 7.60 0.88 -21.77
N PRO A 254 7.68 2.22 -21.78
CA PRO A 254 6.54 3.12 -21.57
C PRO A 254 5.32 2.79 -22.44
N ASP A 255 5.56 2.39 -23.71
CA ASP A 255 4.48 2.03 -24.65
C ASP A 255 3.75 0.73 -24.26
N VAL A 256 4.46 -0.23 -23.65
CA VAL A 256 3.84 -1.47 -23.16
C VAL A 256 2.91 -1.16 -21.99
N ILE A 257 3.36 -0.30 -21.07
CA ILE A 257 2.56 0.15 -19.92
C ILE A 257 1.30 0.90 -20.40
N SER A 258 1.47 1.85 -21.32
CA SER A 258 0.34 2.59 -21.91
C SER A 258 -0.65 1.65 -22.60
N SER A 259 -0.15 0.67 -23.36
CA SER A 259 -0.98 -0.35 -24.02
C SER A 259 -1.75 -1.24 -23.04
N ALA A 260 -1.18 -1.52 -21.86
CA ALA A 260 -1.89 -2.28 -20.82
C ALA A 260 -3.03 -1.47 -20.19
N ILE A 261 -2.80 -0.17 -19.96
CA ILE A 261 -3.83 0.75 -19.47
C ILE A 261 -4.96 0.89 -20.48
N ASP A 262 -4.64 1.09 -21.77
CA ASP A 262 -5.63 1.18 -22.83
C ASP A 262 -6.45 -0.12 -22.96
N CYS A 263 -5.77 -1.27 -22.91
CA CYS A 263 -6.42 -2.58 -22.91
C CYS A 263 -7.39 -2.74 -21.73
N ALA A 264 -7.02 -2.28 -20.53
CA ALA A 264 -7.88 -2.30 -19.35
C ALA A 264 -9.13 -1.43 -19.54
N ILE A 265 -8.95 -0.23 -20.11
CA ILE A 265 -10.03 0.71 -20.39
C ILE A 265 -11.02 0.11 -21.39
N ASP A 266 -10.52 -0.45 -22.48
CA ASP A 266 -11.33 -1.08 -23.53
C ASP A 266 -12.12 -2.28 -22.99
N ALA A 267 -11.56 -3.00 -22.02
CA ALA A 267 -12.19 -4.13 -21.35
C ALA A 267 -13.16 -3.72 -20.21
N GLY A 268 -13.30 -2.43 -19.90
CA GLY A 268 -14.04 -1.97 -18.72
C GLY A 268 -13.43 -2.40 -17.41
N THR A 269 -12.12 -2.66 -17.38
CA THR A 269 -11.33 -2.93 -16.17
C THR A 269 -10.93 -1.59 -15.53
N ALA A 270 -11.14 -1.45 -14.23
CA ALA A 270 -10.74 -0.23 -13.52
C ALA A 270 -9.22 -0.18 -13.39
N VAL A 271 -8.63 0.99 -13.65
CA VAL A 271 -7.19 1.21 -13.57
C VAL A 271 -6.83 1.89 -12.27
N PHE A 272 -5.93 1.28 -11.49
CA PHE A 272 -5.33 1.83 -10.28
C PHE A 272 -3.86 2.12 -10.56
N PHE A 273 -3.41 3.32 -10.25
CA PHE A 273 -2.02 3.72 -10.49
C PHE A 273 -1.40 4.35 -9.23
N ASP A 274 -0.23 3.82 -8.85
CA ASP A 274 0.63 4.37 -7.81
C ASP A 274 1.97 4.79 -8.44
N PRO A 275 2.20 6.09 -8.70
CA PRO A 275 3.46 6.54 -9.31
C PRO A 275 4.68 6.26 -8.42
N GLY A 276 4.48 6.12 -7.11
CA GLY A 276 5.53 5.90 -6.14
C GLY A 276 6.65 6.95 -6.24
N PRO A 277 7.83 6.67 -5.68
CA PRO A 277 8.97 7.57 -5.77
C PRO A 277 9.48 7.74 -7.22
N ARG A 278 9.17 6.78 -8.12
CA ARG A 278 9.53 6.88 -9.55
C ARG A 278 8.77 8.00 -10.27
N GLY A 279 7.59 8.40 -9.79
CA GLY A 279 6.82 9.50 -10.39
C GLY A 279 7.64 10.77 -10.56
N LYS A 280 8.49 11.11 -9.58
CA LYS A 280 9.37 12.28 -9.66
C LYS A 280 10.45 12.14 -10.73
N SER A 281 11.10 10.99 -10.86
CA SER A 281 12.13 10.76 -11.90
C SER A 281 11.51 10.71 -13.29
N LEU A 282 10.35 10.09 -13.45
CA LEU A 282 9.61 10.00 -14.71
C LEU A 282 9.18 11.39 -15.24
N LEU A 283 8.88 12.36 -14.35
CA LEU A 283 8.59 13.75 -14.76
C LEU A 283 9.75 14.40 -15.51
N HIS A 284 10.98 13.96 -15.23
CA HIS A 284 12.21 14.50 -15.81
C HIS A 284 12.94 13.49 -16.71
N GLY A 285 12.32 12.34 -16.94
CA GLY A 285 12.82 11.26 -17.78
C GLY A 285 12.74 11.57 -19.28
N THR A 286 12.79 10.54 -20.10
CA THR A 286 12.62 10.64 -21.54
C THR A 286 11.22 11.16 -21.91
N LEU A 287 11.04 11.64 -23.13
CA LEU A 287 9.73 12.12 -23.58
C LEU A 287 8.67 11.01 -23.57
N ASP A 288 9.08 9.76 -23.79
CA ASP A 288 8.15 8.63 -23.79
C ASP A 288 7.76 8.24 -22.36
N GLU A 289 8.69 8.30 -21.39
CA GLU A 289 8.37 8.13 -19.97
C GLU A 289 7.44 9.23 -19.47
N GLN A 290 7.70 10.50 -19.83
CA GLN A 290 6.83 11.61 -19.44
C GLN A 290 5.42 11.45 -20.00
N ARG A 291 5.29 11.04 -21.29
CA ARG A 291 4.00 10.79 -21.93
C ARG A 291 3.24 9.64 -21.26
N ALA A 292 3.92 8.53 -20.99
CA ALA A 292 3.30 7.38 -20.37
C ALA A 292 2.92 7.65 -18.90
N LEU A 293 3.72 8.43 -18.16
CA LEU A 293 3.34 8.91 -16.82
C LEU A 293 2.07 9.76 -16.87
N GLU A 294 2.02 10.76 -17.77
CA GLU A 294 0.84 11.61 -17.93
C GLU A 294 -0.38 10.79 -18.38
N HIS A 295 -0.19 9.82 -19.27
CA HIS A 295 -1.23 8.89 -19.70
C HIS A 295 -1.79 8.10 -18.52
N SER A 296 -0.91 7.53 -17.68
CA SER A 296 -1.28 6.78 -16.47
C SER A 296 -2.02 7.65 -15.46
N LEU A 297 -1.53 8.87 -15.20
CA LEU A 297 -2.16 9.80 -14.26
C LEU A 297 -3.56 10.24 -14.71
N ARG A 298 -3.77 10.44 -16.03
CA ARG A 298 -5.04 10.94 -16.57
C ARG A 298 -6.09 9.87 -16.76
N LEU A 299 -5.69 8.66 -17.06
CA LEU A 299 -6.61 7.59 -17.44
C LEU A 299 -6.89 6.58 -16.31
N SER A 300 -6.23 6.69 -15.18
CA SER A 300 -6.54 5.86 -14.03
C SER A 300 -7.83 6.26 -13.35
N ASP A 301 -8.60 5.27 -12.91
CA ASP A 301 -9.82 5.46 -12.10
C ASP A 301 -9.47 5.84 -10.66
N VAL A 302 -8.37 5.29 -10.12
CA VAL A 302 -7.87 5.56 -8.77
C VAL A 302 -6.38 5.86 -8.82
N LEU A 303 -6.00 7.01 -8.26
CA LEU A 303 -4.60 7.39 -8.03
C LEU A 303 -4.27 7.21 -6.55
N LEU A 304 -3.12 6.61 -6.29
CA LEU A 304 -2.61 6.37 -4.92
C LEU A 304 -1.23 7.02 -4.81
N LEU A 305 -1.05 7.87 -3.81
CA LEU A 305 0.19 8.61 -3.62
C LEU A 305 0.46 8.81 -2.12
N THR A 306 1.71 9.04 -1.77
CA THR A 306 2.06 9.71 -0.52
C THR A 306 1.90 11.22 -0.66
N SER A 307 1.89 11.95 0.46
CA SER A 307 1.89 13.43 0.42
C SER A 307 3.08 14.01 -0.34
N ASP A 308 4.26 13.42 -0.19
CA ASP A 308 5.49 13.88 -0.85
C ASP A 308 5.46 13.63 -2.36
N GLU A 309 4.91 12.49 -2.79
CA GLU A 309 4.69 12.16 -4.20
C GLU A 309 3.67 13.11 -4.82
N ALA A 310 2.56 13.38 -4.13
CA ALA A 310 1.57 14.33 -4.59
C ALA A 310 2.15 15.76 -4.71
N GLU A 311 2.96 16.21 -3.73
CA GLU A 311 3.69 17.48 -3.81
C GLU A 311 4.65 17.49 -5.00
N SER A 312 5.40 16.41 -5.22
CA SER A 312 6.37 16.34 -6.33
C SER A 312 5.72 16.42 -7.72
N LEU A 313 4.51 15.84 -7.89
CA LEU A 313 3.78 15.84 -9.16
C LEU A 313 2.98 17.12 -9.41
N THR A 314 2.60 17.85 -8.35
CA THR A 314 1.71 19.02 -8.46
C THR A 314 2.39 20.33 -8.07
N ASN A 315 3.51 20.27 -7.36
CA ASN A 315 4.14 21.40 -6.69
C ASN A 315 3.24 22.07 -5.64
N ILE A 316 2.30 21.32 -5.07
CA ILE A 316 1.34 21.79 -4.05
C ILE A 316 1.55 20.99 -2.76
N ARG A 317 1.92 21.69 -1.66
CA ARG A 317 2.20 21.06 -0.35
C ARG A 317 0.98 20.52 0.36
N ASN A 318 -0.17 21.26 0.24
CA ASN A 318 -1.39 20.81 0.88
C ASN A 318 -1.93 19.57 0.18
N PRO A 319 -1.99 18.38 0.83
CA PRO A 319 -2.37 17.13 0.18
C PRO A 319 -3.81 17.12 -0.33
N ILE A 320 -4.72 17.88 0.28
CA ILE A 320 -6.10 18.04 -0.22
C ILE A 320 -6.08 18.78 -1.56
N GLN A 321 -5.37 19.90 -1.63
CA GLN A 321 -5.26 20.71 -2.85
C GLN A 321 -4.48 19.95 -3.95
N ALA A 322 -3.41 19.24 -3.58
CA ALA A 322 -2.67 18.38 -4.51
C ALA A 322 -3.58 17.29 -5.10
N GLY A 323 -4.36 16.64 -4.24
CA GLY A 323 -5.34 15.63 -4.66
C GLY A 323 -6.41 16.20 -5.58
N GLN A 324 -6.88 17.41 -5.33
CA GLN A 324 -7.83 18.12 -6.20
C GLN A 324 -7.24 18.46 -7.56
N GLU A 325 -6.00 18.90 -7.59
CA GLU A 325 -5.29 19.21 -8.83
C GLU A 325 -5.12 17.94 -9.67
N LEU A 326 -4.70 16.82 -9.06
CA LEU A 326 -4.59 15.53 -9.74
C LEU A 326 -5.96 15.05 -10.26
N LEU A 327 -7.00 15.17 -9.44
CA LEU A 327 -8.36 14.82 -9.85
C LEU A 327 -8.87 15.67 -11.03
N LYS A 328 -8.51 16.96 -11.07
CA LYS A 328 -8.87 17.89 -12.15
C LYS A 328 -8.13 17.55 -13.45
N ARG A 329 -6.86 17.13 -13.39
CA ARG A 329 -6.08 16.66 -14.53
C ARG A 329 -6.60 15.33 -15.08
N GLY A 330 -7.14 14.49 -14.19
CA GLY A 330 -7.68 13.18 -14.54
C GLY A 330 -8.92 13.25 -15.44
N ILE A 331 -8.95 12.39 -16.46
CA ILE A 331 -10.10 12.24 -17.35
C ILE A 331 -11.09 11.23 -16.75
N ARG A 332 -10.58 10.11 -16.28
CA ARG A 332 -11.35 8.99 -15.71
C ARG A 332 -11.35 8.97 -14.18
N THR A 333 -10.46 9.74 -13.53
CA THR A 333 -10.17 9.64 -12.13
C THR A 333 -11.41 9.91 -11.27
N LYS A 334 -11.72 8.91 -10.44
CA LYS A 334 -12.83 8.91 -9.47
C LYS A 334 -12.30 9.23 -8.08
N TRP A 335 -11.15 8.63 -7.71
CA TRP A 335 -10.53 8.77 -6.40
C TRP A 335 -9.06 9.17 -6.53
N VAL A 336 -8.65 10.15 -5.76
CA VAL A 336 -7.24 10.41 -5.46
C VAL A 336 -7.04 10.14 -3.97
N VAL A 337 -6.26 9.12 -3.66
CA VAL A 337 -6.01 8.66 -2.28
C VAL A 337 -4.59 9.07 -1.90
N ILE A 338 -4.46 9.83 -0.81
CA ILE A 338 -3.15 10.29 -0.33
C ILE A 338 -2.86 9.69 1.04
N LYS A 339 -1.76 8.95 1.09
CA LYS A 339 -1.19 8.29 2.27
C LYS A 339 -0.33 9.30 3.03
N MET A 340 -0.52 9.46 4.34
CA MET A 340 0.22 10.42 5.17
C MET A 340 0.89 9.76 6.38
N GLY A 341 1.21 8.47 6.27
CA GLY A 341 1.89 7.69 7.30
C GLY A 341 1.12 7.71 8.63
N SER A 342 1.78 8.10 9.72
CA SER A 342 1.19 8.16 11.06
C SER A 342 0.03 9.15 11.20
N LYS A 343 -0.15 10.06 10.26
CA LYS A 343 -1.28 10.98 10.22
C LYS A 343 -2.55 10.36 9.62
N GLY A 344 -2.45 9.20 8.98
CA GLY A 344 -3.56 8.51 8.32
C GLY A 344 -3.62 8.78 6.82
N SER A 345 -4.82 8.95 6.28
CA SER A 345 -5.03 9.07 4.83
C SER A 345 -6.24 9.91 4.47
N ILE A 346 -6.24 10.45 3.26
CA ILE A 346 -7.36 11.18 2.67
C ILE A 346 -7.76 10.58 1.33
N MET A 347 -9.03 10.71 0.98
CA MET A 347 -9.58 10.41 -0.34
C MET A 347 -10.28 11.65 -0.86
N VAL A 348 -9.86 12.11 -2.03
CA VAL A 348 -10.45 13.24 -2.73
C VAL A 348 -11.26 12.72 -3.90
N THR A 349 -12.52 13.13 -3.97
CA THR A 349 -13.46 12.83 -5.06
C THR A 349 -13.99 14.13 -5.65
N LYS A 350 -14.77 14.05 -6.74
CA LYS A 350 -15.39 15.22 -7.36
C LYS A 350 -16.35 15.96 -6.44
N SER A 351 -16.92 15.28 -5.44
CA SER A 351 -17.98 15.83 -4.57
C SER A 351 -17.58 15.98 -3.11
N ALA A 352 -16.55 15.27 -2.65
CA ALA A 352 -16.23 15.20 -1.24
C ALA A 352 -14.73 14.94 -0.99
N VAL A 353 -14.31 15.30 0.22
CA VAL A 353 -13.04 14.85 0.82
C VAL A 353 -13.37 14.00 2.03
N SER A 354 -12.74 12.84 2.14
CA SER A 354 -12.87 11.96 3.30
C SER A 354 -11.51 11.74 3.93
N SER A 355 -11.44 11.65 5.24
CA SER A 355 -10.21 11.38 5.97
C SER A 355 -10.43 10.34 7.07
N ALA A 356 -9.38 9.57 7.32
CA ALA A 356 -9.32 8.66 8.45
C ALA A 356 -7.91 8.74 9.08
N PRO A 357 -7.82 8.90 10.41
CA PRO A 357 -6.55 8.85 11.12
C PRO A 357 -5.96 7.44 11.09
N SER A 358 -4.63 7.34 11.30
CA SER A 358 -3.96 6.04 11.41
C SER A 358 -4.19 5.40 12.77
N PHE A 359 -3.85 4.11 12.87
CA PHE A 359 -3.81 3.38 14.13
C PHE A 359 -2.48 3.63 14.86
N LYS A 360 -2.54 3.74 16.19
CA LYS A 360 -1.35 3.80 17.05
C LYS A 360 -0.79 2.40 17.21
N ILE A 361 0.42 2.19 16.75
CA ILE A 361 1.13 0.92 16.79
C ILE A 361 2.59 1.14 17.12
N ASP A 362 3.26 0.09 17.57
CA ASP A 362 4.71 0.03 17.61
C ASP A 362 5.23 -0.41 16.25
N VAL A 363 5.82 0.54 15.52
CA VAL A 363 6.34 0.30 14.17
C VAL A 363 7.63 -0.52 14.25
N VAL A 364 7.63 -1.68 13.59
CA VAL A 364 8.81 -2.54 13.42
C VAL A 364 9.46 -2.28 12.07
N ASP A 365 8.67 -2.30 10.99
CA ASP A 365 9.13 -2.07 9.63
C ASP A 365 8.00 -1.45 8.79
N THR A 366 8.35 -0.62 7.80
CA THR A 366 7.37 0.04 6.94
C THR A 366 7.34 -0.48 5.50
N VAL A 367 8.19 -1.46 5.17
CA VAL A 367 8.20 -2.09 3.83
C VAL A 367 6.88 -2.82 3.60
N GLY A 368 6.28 -2.63 2.43
CA GLY A 368 5.00 -3.24 2.06
C GLY A 368 3.75 -2.61 2.69
N CYS A 369 3.87 -1.63 3.60
CA CYS A 369 2.70 -0.97 4.20
C CYS A 369 1.85 -0.23 3.16
N GLY A 370 2.51 0.43 2.19
CA GLY A 370 1.84 1.13 1.09
C GLY A 370 1.08 0.18 0.17
N ASP A 371 1.69 -0.96 -0.14
CA ASP A 371 1.09 -1.99 -0.99
C ASP A 371 -0.12 -2.62 -0.29
N SER A 372 0.02 -2.97 0.98
CA SER A 372 -1.06 -3.50 1.82
C SER A 372 -2.21 -2.51 1.96
N PHE A 373 -1.90 -1.22 2.14
CA PHE A 373 -2.89 -0.14 2.14
C PHE A 373 -3.65 -0.11 0.80
N THR A 374 -2.93 -0.19 -0.32
CA THR A 374 -3.52 -0.17 -1.67
C THR A 374 -4.44 -1.38 -1.92
N ALA A 375 -4.08 -2.57 -1.41
CA ALA A 375 -4.94 -3.75 -1.46
C ALA A 375 -6.29 -3.51 -0.77
N ALA A 376 -6.28 -2.84 0.38
CA ALA A 376 -7.50 -2.50 1.10
C ALA A 376 -8.33 -1.41 0.38
N ILE A 377 -7.70 -0.48 -0.34
CA ILE A 377 -8.41 0.46 -1.22
C ILE A 377 -9.10 -0.29 -2.37
N ALA A 378 -8.42 -1.27 -2.98
CA ALA A 378 -9.02 -2.11 -4.02
C ALA A 378 -10.22 -2.92 -3.48
N PHE A 379 -10.08 -3.48 -2.27
CA PHE A 379 -11.18 -4.16 -1.59
C PHE A 379 -12.38 -3.22 -1.36
N GLY A 380 -12.13 -2.03 -0.83
CA GLY A 380 -13.17 -1.03 -0.60
C GLY A 380 -13.87 -0.59 -1.89
N PHE A 381 -13.12 -0.45 -2.98
CA PHE A 381 -13.65 -0.11 -4.30
C PHE A 381 -14.59 -1.21 -4.85
N LEU A 382 -14.15 -2.46 -4.80
CA LEU A 382 -14.92 -3.61 -5.29
C LEU A 382 -16.19 -3.87 -4.47
N HIS A 383 -16.13 -3.61 -3.17
CA HIS A 383 -17.27 -3.79 -2.26
C HIS A 383 -18.12 -2.54 -2.09
N ASN A 384 -17.85 -1.46 -2.83
CA ASN A 384 -18.57 -0.19 -2.76
C ASN A 384 -18.66 0.36 -1.31
N LEU A 385 -17.56 0.25 -0.55
CA LEU A 385 -17.53 0.77 0.81
C LEU A 385 -17.55 2.30 0.82
N PRO A 386 -18.16 2.92 1.84
CA PRO A 386 -18.03 4.35 2.08
C PRO A 386 -16.54 4.76 2.17
N ALA A 387 -16.19 5.95 1.66
CA ALA A 387 -14.81 6.41 1.60
C ALA A 387 -14.10 6.37 2.96
N VAL A 388 -14.77 6.83 4.05
CA VAL A 388 -14.20 6.78 5.40
C VAL A 388 -13.96 5.34 5.86
N SER A 389 -14.87 4.40 5.55
CA SER A 389 -14.69 2.98 5.87
C SER A 389 -13.55 2.37 5.08
N THR A 390 -13.44 2.69 3.78
CA THR A 390 -12.33 2.25 2.92
C THR A 390 -10.99 2.73 3.46
N LEU A 391 -10.87 4.02 3.82
CA LEU A 391 -9.64 4.58 4.39
C LEU A 391 -9.31 3.99 5.77
N THR A 392 -10.33 3.75 6.61
CA THR A 392 -10.14 3.11 7.93
C THR A 392 -9.59 1.70 7.76
N LEU A 393 -10.14 0.90 6.85
CA LEU A 393 -9.64 -0.43 6.55
C LEU A 393 -8.21 -0.36 6.00
N ALA A 394 -7.94 0.53 5.06
CA ALA A 394 -6.62 0.68 4.45
C ALA A 394 -5.56 1.09 5.49
N ASN A 395 -5.89 2.02 6.40
CA ASN A 395 -5.02 2.39 7.51
C ASN A 395 -4.79 1.20 8.48
N ALA A 396 -5.81 0.37 8.75
CA ALA A 396 -5.67 -0.80 9.61
C ALA A 396 -4.76 -1.87 8.97
N VAL A 397 -4.92 -2.14 7.66
CA VAL A 397 -4.11 -3.12 6.94
C VAL A 397 -2.66 -2.67 6.82
N GLY A 398 -2.41 -1.39 6.47
CA GLY A 398 -1.07 -0.83 6.46
C GLY A 398 -0.41 -0.82 7.84
N ALA A 399 -1.16 -0.45 8.89
CA ALA A 399 -0.67 -0.47 10.26
C ALA A 399 -0.35 -1.90 10.75
N ALA A 400 -1.21 -2.87 10.43
CA ALA A 400 -0.96 -4.27 10.78
C ALA A 400 0.31 -4.80 10.12
N THR A 401 0.58 -4.45 8.85
CA THR A 401 1.83 -4.78 8.15
C THR A 401 3.04 -4.16 8.87
N ALA A 402 2.94 -2.90 9.31
CA ALA A 402 4.03 -2.21 10.00
C ALA A 402 4.44 -2.81 11.36
N THR A 403 3.63 -3.69 11.94
CA THR A 403 3.98 -4.41 13.19
C THR A 403 4.83 -5.66 12.97
N GLY A 404 5.06 -6.06 11.71
CA GLY A 404 5.94 -7.16 11.30
C GLY A 404 7.26 -6.66 10.74
N CYS A 405 8.18 -7.57 10.46
CA CYS A 405 9.46 -7.26 9.82
C CYS A 405 9.43 -7.67 8.35
N GLY A 406 9.76 -6.73 7.49
CA GLY A 406 9.79 -6.95 6.04
C GLY A 406 8.41 -6.98 5.39
N ALA A 407 8.41 -7.34 4.11
CA ALA A 407 7.23 -7.44 3.24
C ALA A 407 7.06 -8.89 2.75
N GLY A 408 6.43 -9.09 1.60
CA GLY A 408 6.17 -10.42 1.06
C GLY A 408 5.26 -11.23 1.97
N ARG A 409 5.68 -12.43 2.35
CA ARG A 409 4.92 -13.31 3.25
C ARG A 409 4.62 -12.69 4.61
N ASN A 410 5.35 -11.63 5.00
CA ASN A 410 5.17 -10.92 6.28
C ASN A 410 4.13 -9.81 6.24
N VAL A 411 3.49 -9.52 5.09
CA VAL A 411 2.34 -8.59 5.09
C VAL A 411 1.23 -9.13 5.99
N ALA A 412 0.49 -8.23 6.61
CA ALA A 412 -0.44 -8.59 7.67
C ALA A 412 -1.49 -9.63 7.24
N HIS A 413 -1.72 -10.60 8.11
CA HIS A 413 -2.85 -11.50 8.01
C HIS A 413 -4.14 -10.85 8.54
N LEU A 414 -5.29 -11.35 8.08
CA LEU A 414 -6.60 -10.79 8.39
C LEU A 414 -6.90 -10.75 9.90
N ASP A 415 -6.46 -11.75 10.66
CA ASP A 415 -6.62 -11.79 12.13
C ASP A 415 -5.97 -10.59 12.83
N LYS A 416 -4.78 -10.17 12.37
CA LYS A 416 -4.10 -8.98 12.88
C LYS A 416 -4.86 -7.69 12.55
N VAL A 417 -5.41 -7.59 11.35
CA VAL A 417 -6.26 -6.47 10.94
C VAL A 417 -7.52 -6.40 11.82
N LEU A 418 -8.18 -7.54 12.01
CA LEU A 418 -9.36 -7.65 12.89
C LEU A 418 -9.03 -7.25 14.33
N GLN A 419 -7.85 -7.65 14.85
CA GLN A 419 -7.39 -7.24 16.18
C GLN A 419 -7.29 -5.72 16.27
N LEU A 420 -6.58 -5.05 15.34
CA LEU A 420 -6.43 -3.60 15.36
C LEU A 420 -7.76 -2.86 15.25
N LEU A 421 -8.67 -3.33 14.42
CA LEU A 421 -10.01 -2.77 14.31
C LEU A 421 -10.79 -2.90 15.63
N ARG A 422 -10.73 -4.06 16.31
CA ARG A 422 -11.40 -4.28 17.61
C ARG A 422 -10.83 -3.38 18.70
N GLU A 423 -9.52 -3.20 18.74
CA GLU A 423 -8.84 -2.32 19.69
C GLU A 423 -9.15 -0.85 19.43
N SER A 424 -9.37 -0.47 18.17
CA SER A 424 -9.70 0.89 17.71
C SER A 424 -8.80 1.97 18.30
N ASN A 425 -7.50 1.67 18.48
CA ASN A 425 -6.53 2.61 19.01
C ASN A 425 -6.04 3.54 17.90
N ILE A 426 -6.87 4.51 17.53
CA ILE A 426 -6.57 5.48 16.47
C ILE A 426 -5.82 6.69 17.00
N ASN A 427 -5.09 7.38 16.11
CA ASN A 427 -4.43 8.64 16.41
C ASN A 427 -5.49 9.76 16.42
N GLU A 428 -5.77 10.31 17.61
CA GLU A 428 -6.82 11.32 17.84
C GLU A 428 -6.34 12.76 17.65
N ASP A 429 -5.11 12.99 17.18
CA ASP A 429 -4.63 14.33 16.91
C ASP A 429 -5.32 14.90 15.66
N ASP A 430 -6.36 15.68 15.87
CA ASP A 430 -7.15 16.32 14.83
C ASP A 430 -6.51 17.64 14.32
N THR A 431 -5.44 18.13 14.98
CA THR A 431 -4.78 19.39 14.63
C THR A 431 -4.34 19.44 13.16
N PRO A 432 -3.65 18.39 12.62
CA PRO A 432 -3.23 18.39 11.23
C PRO A 432 -4.40 18.45 10.24
N TRP A 433 -5.55 17.85 10.60
CA TRP A 433 -6.74 17.83 9.74
C TRP A 433 -7.40 19.19 9.66
N SER A 434 -7.57 19.87 10.82
CA SER A 434 -8.15 21.20 10.89
C SER A 434 -7.35 22.20 10.06
N GLU A 435 -6.02 22.19 10.19
CA GLU A 435 -5.13 23.05 9.42
C GLU A 435 -5.23 22.82 7.91
N LEU A 436 -5.27 21.53 7.48
CA LEU A 436 -5.38 21.17 6.06
C LEU A 436 -6.73 21.57 5.46
N ILE A 437 -7.82 21.42 6.22
CA ILE A 437 -9.17 21.77 5.80
C ILE A 437 -9.34 23.29 5.73
N GLU A 438 -8.86 24.03 6.72
CA GLU A 438 -8.94 25.50 6.74
C GLU A 438 -8.12 26.13 5.62
N ALA A 439 -6.95 25.58 5.31
CA ALA A 439 -6.11 26.04 4.21
C ALA A 439 -6.69 25.72 2.82
N SER A 440 -7.69 24.83 2.73
CA SER A 440 -8.35 24.48 1.48
C SER A 440 -9.63 25.29 1.29
N SER A 441 -9.72 26.11 0.23
CA SER A 441 -10.93 26.85 -0.17
C SER A 441 -12.00 25.91 -0.72
N PHE A 442 -12.40 24.90 0.06
CA PHE A 442 -13.20 23.81 -0.43
C PHE A 442 -14.69 24.06 -0.29
N CYS A 443 -15.46 23.84 -1.37
CA CYS A 443 -16.93 24.01 -1.38
C CYS A 443 -17.71 22.71 -1.12
N SER A 444 -17.01 21.56 -0.91
CA SER A 444 -17.59 20.23 -0.83
C SER A 444 -17.69 19.74 0.62
N GLU A 445 -18.44 18.67 0.80
CA GLU A 445 -18.56 17.97 2.09
C GLU A 445 -17.22 17.35 2.49
N VAL A 446 -16.85 17.51 3.76
CA VAL A 446 -15.66 16.89 4.35
C VAL A 446 -16.10 15.90 5.42
N SER A 447 -15.80 14.64 5.23
CA SER A 447 -16.10 13.57 6.20
C SER A 447 -14.82 13.13 6.93
N VAL A 448 -14.87 13.13 8.26
CA VAL A 448 -13.75 12.77 9.13
C VAL A 448 -14.15 11.64 10.07
N LEU A 449 -13.33 10.59 10.18
CA LEU A 449 -13.51 9.56 11.20
C LEU A 449 -13.17 10.14 12.57
N SER A 450 -14.07 10.02 13.54
CA SER A 450 -13.88 10.55 14.90
C SER A 450 -14.41 9.60 15.95
N LYS A 451 -13.76 9.50 17.11
CA LYS A 451 -14.27 8.74 18.26
C LYS A 451 -15.45 9.41 18.94
N THR A 452 -15.47 10.72 18.97
CA THR A 452 -16.54 11.51 19.57
C THR A 452 -17.39 12.13 18.48
N ALA A 453 -18.70 11.94 18.57
CA ALA A 453 -19.64 12.71 17.77
C ALA A 453 -19.58 14.18 18.24
N VAL A 454 -18.70 14.97 17.63
CA VAL A 454 -18.64 16.40 17.89
C VAL A 454 -19.74 17.04 17.06
N ASN A 455 -20.67 17.70 17.71
CA ASN A 455 -21.61 18.61 17.05
C ASN A 455 -20.79 19.80 16.52
N SER A 456 -20.24 19.67 15.30
CA SER A 456 -19.50 20.77 14.70
C SER A 456 -20.43 21.87 14.28
N PHE A 457 -20.05 23.12 14.58
CA PHE A 457 -20.74 24.34 14.17
C PHE A 457 -20.57 24.65 12.66
N SER A 458 -20.00 23.75 11.88
CA SER A 458 -19.79 23.93 10.44
C SER A 458 -20.70 22.98 9.67
N ASP A 459 -21.57 23.50 8.83
CA ASP A 459 -22.50 22.77 7.96
C ASP A 459 -21.78 21.84 6.92
N ARG A 460 -20.44 21.89 6.87
CA ARG A 460 -19.62 21.18 5.87
C ARG A 460 -18.81 20.02 6.44
N LEU A 461 -18.60 19.95 7.76
CA LEU A 461 -17.80 18.92 8.41
C LEU A 461 -18.70 17.86 9.02
N VAL A 462 -18.65 16.66 8.46
CA VAL A 462 -19.40 15.49 8.94
C VAL A 462 -18.47 14.57 9.73
N HIS A 463 -18.72 14.44 11.02
CA HIS A 463 -18.01 13.48 11.87
C HIS A 463 -18.66 12.10 11.77
N VAL A 464 -17.89 11.12 11.30
CA VAL A 464 -18.32 9.71 11.18
C VAL A 464 -17.85 8.97 12.43
N PRO A 465 -18.75 8.41 13.26
CA PRO A 465 -18.35 7.71 14.48
C PRO A 465 -17.53 6.46 14.19
N THR A 466 -16.35 6.36 14.80
CA THR A 466 -15.44 5.20 14.66
C THR A 466 -16.13 3.88 14.99
N CYS A 467 -16.95 3.83 16.04
CA CYS A 467 -17.64 2.61 16.44
C CYS A 467 -18.56 2.05 15.34
N ASN A 468 -19.22 2.92 14.57
CA ASN A 468 -20.12 2.49 13.49
C ASN A 468 -19.31 1.92 12.31
N VAL A 469 -18.21 2.61 11.95
CA VAL A 469 -17.32 2.16 10.86
C VAL A 469 -16.68 0.81 11.21
N VAL A 470 -16.12 0.72 12.40
CA VAL A 470 -15.44 -0.50 12.87
C VAL A 470 -16.41 -1.68 12.97
N SER A 471 -17.60 -1.49 13.54
CA SER A 471 -18.60 -2.58 13.63
C SER A 471 -19.00 -3.13 12.26
N ASN A 472 -19.18 -2.23 11.28
CA ASN A 472 -19.52 -2.64 9.91
C ASN A 472 -18.36 -3.38 9.24
N LEU A 473 -17.12 -2.90 9.39
CA LEU A 473 -15.92 -3.54 8.85
C LEU A 473 -15.69 -4.92 9.47
N LEU A 474 -15.81 -5.04 10.80
CA LEU A 474 -15.65 -6.32 11.50
C LEU A 474 -16.67 -7.35 11.01
N SER A 475 -17.95 -7.00 10.95
CA SER A 475 -18.99 -7.90 10.43
C SER A 475 -18.69 -8.43 9.03
N MET A 476 -18.16 -7.57 8.16
CA MET A 476 -17.86 -7.93 6.78
C MET A 476 -16.62 -8.81 6.68
N LEU A 477 -15.54 -8.45 7.39
CA LEU A 477 -14.26 -9.16 7.33
C LEU A 477 -14.32 -10.50 8.04
N GLU A 478 -15.09 -10.64 9.12
CA GLU A 478 -15.35 -11.93 9.79
C GLU A 478 -16.08 -12.90 8.84
N ALA A 479 -17.04 -12.42 8.04
CA ALA A 479 -17.67 -13.24 7.01
C ALA A 479 -16.72 -13.67 5.88
N VAL A 480 -15.67 -12.89 5.58
CA VAL A 480 -14.59 -13.29 4.65
C VAL A 480 -13.75 -14.40 5.27
N SER A 481 -13.34 -14.22 6.54
CA SER A 481 -12.53 -15.22 7.28
C SER A 481 -13.22 -16.58 7.36
N GLU A 482 -14.51 -16.61 7.64
CA GLU A 482 -15.30 -17.86 7.71
C GLU A 482 -15.35 -18.59 6.38
N ARG A 483 -15.46 -17.89 5.24
CA ARG A 483 -15.46 -18.50 3.91
C ARG A 483 -14.12 -19.12 3.55
N SER A 484 -13.02 -18.46 3.89
CA SER A 484 -11.67 -18.98 3.65
C SER A 484 -11.39 -20.26 4.44
N THR A 485 -11.94 -20.38 5.67
CA THR A 485 -11.75 -21.58 6.52
C THR A 485 -12.59 -22.78 6.04
N VAL A 486 -13.65 -22.55 5.28
CA VAL A 486 -14.51 -23.65 4.73
C VAL A 486 -13.96 -24.19 3.41
N GLN A 487 -13.11 -23.43 2.71
CA GLN A 487 -12.50 -23.81 1.43
C GLN A 487 -11.11 -24.43 1.56
N ALA A 488 -10.47 -24.32 2.72
CA ALA A 488 -9.20 -24.98 3.08
C ALA A 488 -9.48 -26.35 3.74
#